data_ff6246f80d87eedfd53f86b937900cae
#
_entry.id   ff6246f80d87eedfd53f86b937900cae
#
_cell.length_a   1.000
_cell.length_b   1.000
_cell.length_c   1.000
_cell.angle_alpha   90.00
_cell.angle_beta   90.00
_cell.angle_gamma   90.00
#
_symmetry.space_group_name_H-M   'P 1'
#
loop_
_entity.id
_entity.type
_entity.pdbx_description
1 polymer ?
#
loop_
_entity_poly.entity_id
_entity_poly.type
_entity_poly.pdbx_seq_one_letter_code
_entity_poly.pdbx_strand_id
1 'polypeptide(L)'
;MRKSALNPASPAPARPSLDNWIDLEHLASLEISSEDPAHPFEHALQGEETEGWKSCDPGLQTIRLKFDEPRPIRRIRLEFRESHAERSQEFTLSAVTNGQKREIVRQQWTFSPNGSTIEVEDYSVNIPGVSILELSIDPGRHDKQAHASLQSIAVA
;
A
#
# COMPACT_ATOMS: atom_id res chain seq x y z
N MET A 1 15.20 22.40 11.42
CA MET A 1 14.82 21.48 11.60
C MET A 1 13.60 21.39 12.02
N ARG A 2 12.93 20.86 12.15
CA ARG A 2 11.79 20.80 12.38
C ARG A 2 11.49 20.55 13.61
N LYS A 3 10.70 20.79 14.14
CA LYS A 3 10.42 20.69 15.25
C LYS A 3 9.42 20.07 15.50
N SER A 4 8.89 20.06 15.07
CA SER A 4 8.01 19.40 15.08
C SER A 4 7.66 18.51 15.88
N ALA A 5 8.24 17.91 15.94
CA ALA A 5 7.98 16.83 16.54
C ALA A 5 7.44 16.94 17.78
N LEU A 6 7.54 17.95 18.26
CA LEU A 6 7.15 18.04 19.46
C LEU A 6 5.84 18.18 19.69
N ASN A 7 5.13 18.23 18.77
CA ASN A 7 3.73 18.34 18.96
C ASN A 7 3.13 17.02 19.14
N PRO A 8 3.07 16.54 20.31
CA PRO A 8 2.56 15.24 20.57
C PRO A 8 1.10 15.19 20.33
N ALA A 9 0.46 16.30 20.32
CA ALA A 9 -0.93 16.30 20.05
C ALA A 9 -1.20 16.33 18.57
N SER A 10 -0.20 16.22 17.79
CA SER A 10 -0.40 16.19 16.38
C SER A 10 -1.32 15.07 16.04
N PRO A 11 -2.48 15.35 15.56
CA PRO A 11 -3.46 14.32 15.38
C PRO A 11 -3.15 13.47 14.19
N ALA A 12 -2.88 14.08 13.12
CA ALA A 12 -2.64 13.31 11.95
C ALA A 12 -1.18 13.24 11.76
N PRO A 13 -0.67 12.08 11.52
CA PRO A 13 0.70 11.97 11.21
C PRO A 13 0.95 12.72 9.94
N ALA A 14 1.81 13.65 10.02
CA ALA A 14 2.30 14.27 8.84
C ALA A 14 2.90 13.16 8.00
N ARG A 15 2.80 13.30 6.71
CA ARG A 15 3.47 12.39 5.84
C ARG A 15 4.95 12.46 6.16
N PRO A 16 5.59 11.31 6.42
CA PRO A 16 7.01 11.30 6.75
C PRO A 16 7.85 11.88 5.64
N SER A 17 9.02 12.34 5.99
CA SER A 17 9.96 12.88 5.03
C SER A 17 10.27 11.86 3.95
N LEU A 18 10.29 12.30 2.71
CA LEU A 18 10.62 11.42 1.59
C LEU A 18 12.07 10.94 1.65
N ASP A 19 12.92 11.58 2.44
CA ASP A 19 14.32 11.20 2.53
C ASP A 19 14.53 9.80 3.10
N ASN A 20 13.53 9.30 3.84
CA ASN A 20 13.63 7.98 4.46
C ASN A 20 12.94 6.89 3.65
N TRP A 21 12.28 7.23 2.57
CA TRP A 21 11.56 6.26 1.76
C TRP A 21 12.44 5.69 0.66
N ILE A 22 12.26 4.39 0.41
CA ILE A 22 12.95 3.72 -0.69
C ILE A 22 12.38 4.23 -2.01
N ASP A 23 13.26 4.50 -2.97
CA ASP A 23 12.85 4.87 -4.32
C ASP A 23 12.40 3.59 -5.05
N LEU A 24 11.14 3.22 -4.86
CA LEU A 24 10.59 1.97 -5.40
C LEU A 24 10.60 1.95 -6.91
N GLU A 25 10.43 3.09 -7.54
CA GLU A 25 10.39 3.16 -8.99
C GLU A 25 11.71 2.74 -9.62
N HIS A 26 12.83 3.05 -8.98
CA HIS A 26 14.15 2.75 -9.52
C HIS A 26 14.82 1.53 -8.88
N LEU A 27 14.37 1.11 -7.71
CA LEU A 27 15.05 0.04 -6.97
C LEU A 27 14.28 -1.27 -6.92
N ALA A 28 13.12 -1.30 -7.55
CA ALA A 28 12.31 -2.51 -7.61
C ALA A 28 11.66 -2.64 -8.98
N SER A 29 11.34 -3.88 -9.34
CA SER A 29 10.48 -4.14 -10.48
C SER A 29 9.11 -4.56 -9.99
N LEU A 30 8.10 -4.39 -10.84
CA LEU A 30 6.72 -4.62 -10.48
C LEU A 30 6.15 -5.81 -11.22
N GLU A 31 5.48 -6.71 -10.48
CA GLU A 31 4.56 -7.67 -11.06
C GLU A 31 3.18 -7.35 -10.51
N ILE A 32 2.19 -7.25 -11.38
CA ILE A 32 0.86 -6.81 -10.98
C ILE A 32 -0.19 -7.58 -11.77
N SER A 33 -1.32 -7.91 -11.11
CA SER A 33 -2.38 -8.68 -11.74
C SER A 33 -3.05 -7.94 -12.88
N SER A 34 -3.39 -6.68 -12.66
CA SER A 34 -4.00 -5.86 -13.69
C SER A 34 -3.81 -4.39 -13.35
N GLU A 35 -4.03 -3.53 -14.33
CA GLU A 35 -3.81 -2.10 -14.18
C GLU A 35 -4.70 -1.37 -15.17
N ASP A 36 -5.47 -0.41 -14.67
CA ASP A 36 -6.20 0.51 -15.52
C ASP A 36 -5.20 1.50 -16.11
N PRO A 37 -5.10 1.61 -17.44
CA PRO A 37 -4.13 2.52 -18.06
C PRO A 37 -4.23 3.97 -17.59
N ALA A 38 -5.40 4.42 -17.16
CA ALA A 38 -5.58 5.76 -16.64
C ALA A 38 -5.10 5.89 -15.19
N HIS A 39 -4.88 4.77 -14.51
CA HIS A 39 -4.48 4.74 -13.10
C HIS A 39 -3.35 3.72 -12.90
N PRO A 40 -2.18 3.95 -13.51
CA PRO A 40 -1.07 3.01 -13.42
C PRO A 40 -0.49 2.98 -12.01
N PHE A 41 0.26 1.92 -11.72
CA PHE A 41 0.82 1.74 -10.38
C PHE A 41 1.74 2.89 -9.96
N GLU A 42 2.44 3.48 -10.90
CA GLU A 42 3.33 4.61 -10.60
C GLU A 42 2.60 5.74 -9.88
N HIS A 43 1.30 5.88 -10.11
CA HIS A 43 0.50 6.89 -9.42
C HIS A 43 0.44 6.61 -7.91
N ALA A 44 0.50 5.36 -7.49
CA ALA A 44 0.53 5.03 -6.06
C ALA A 44 1.87 5.39 -5.41
N LEU A 45 2.90 5.63 -6.20
CA LEU A 45 4.20 6.08 -5.70
C LEU A 45 4.27 7.61 -5.59
N GLN A 46 3.34 8.33 -6.21
CA GLN A 46 3.33 9.79 -6.24
C GLN A 46 2.44 10.39 -5.15
N GLY A 47 1.70 9.56 -4.43
CA GLY A 47 0.91 10.00 -3.29
C GLY A 47 -0.31 10.81 -3.66
N GLU A 48 -0.45 11.99 -3.07
CA GLU A 48 -1.69 12.76 -3.20
C GLU A 48 -1.83 13.50 -4.51
N GLU A 49 -0.82 13.50 -5.34
CA GLU A 49 -0.87 14.21 -6.62
C GLU A 49 -1.71 13.48 -7.67
N THR A 50 -2.08 12.25 -7.39
CA THR A 50 -2.86 11.42 -8.31
C THR A 50 -3.97 10.70 -7.56
N GLU A 51 -4.78 9.93 -8.29
CA GLU A 51 -5.79 9.06 -7.68
C GLU A 51 -5.24 7.67 -7.36
N GLY A 52 -3.95 7.47 -7.49
CA GLY A 52 -3.31 6.19 -7.21
C GLY A 52 -3.50 5.17 -8.31
N TRP A 53 -3.26 3.92 -7.94
CA TRP A 53 -3.44 2.77 -8.83
C TRP A 53 -4.86 2.23 -8.70
N LYS A 54 -5.40 1.78 -9.84
CA LYS A 54 -6.66 1.04 -9.87
C LYS A 54 -6.52 -0.20 -10.75
N SER A 55 -7.15 -1.28 -10.34
CA SER A 55 -7.12 -2.50 -11.15
C SER A 55 -8.04 -2.36 -12.36
N CYS A 56 -7.67 -3.01 -13.46
CA CYS A 56 -8.54 -3.13 -14.62
C CYS A 56 -9.58 -4.20 -14.39
N ASP A 57 -9.19 -5.30 -13.73
CA ASP A 57 -10.08 -6.43 -13.48
C ASP A 57 -10.69 -6.37 -12.09
N PRO A 58 -11.89 -6.90 -11.91
CA PRO A 58 -12.50 -7.00 -10.58
C PRO A 58 -11.90 -8.16 -9.79
N GLY A 59 -12.18 -8.19 -8.51
CA GLY A 59 -11.79 -9.28 -7.63
C GLY A 59 -10.38 -9.14 -7.09
N LEU A 60 -9.87 -10.24 -6.57
CA LEU A 60 -8.57 -10.27 -5.91
C LEU A 60 -7.44 -9.83 -6.85
N GLN A 61 -6.63 -8.94 -6.38
CA GLN A 61 -5.48 -8.43 -7.13
C GLN A 61 -4.20 -8.59 -6.29
N THR A 62 -3.09 -8.81 -6.97
CA THR A 62 -1.79 -8.94 -6.32
C THR A 62 -0.81 -7.97 -6.93
N ILE A 63 -0.08 -7.29 -6.07
CA ILE A 63 1.00 -6.38 -6.42
C ILE A 63 2.26 -6.96 -5.79
N ARG A 64 3.31 -7.14 -6.58
CA ARG A 64 4.56 -7.72 -6.08
C ARG A 64 5.70 -6.81 -6.47
N LEU A 65 6.38 -6.26 -5.45
CA LEU A 65 7.55 -5.42 -5.64
C LEU A 65 8.78 -6.30 -5.42
N LYS A 66 9.55 -6.49 -6.49
CA LYS A 66 10.76 -7.31 -6.45
C LYS A 66 11.94 -6.38 -6.41
N PHE A 67 12.61 -6.31 -5.28
CA PHE A 67 13.78 -5.44 -5.14
C PHE A 67 14.95 -5.96 -5.97
N ASP A 68 15.69 -5.06 -6.58
CA ASP A 68 16.87 -5.43 -7.38
C ASP A 68 17.89 -6.16 -6.52
N GLU A 69 18.01 -5.76 -5.25
CA GLU A 69 18.83 -6.43 -4.26
C GLU A 69 18.05 -6.56 -2.96
N PRO A 70 18.19 -7.66 -2.21
CA PRO A 70 17.53 -7.79 -0.91
C PRO A 70 17.90 -6.64 0.00
N ARG A 71 16.94 -6.16 0.75
CA ARG A 71 17.16 -5.02 1.62
C ARG A 71 16.31 -5.11 2.89
N PRO A 72 16.72 -4.45 3.95
CA PRO A 72 15.91 -4.44 5.17
C PRO A 72 14.70 -3.54 4.98
N ILE A 73 13.59 -3.95 5.55
CA ILE A 73 12.37 -3.16 5.55
C ILE A 73 12.02 -2.85 7.00
N ARG A 74 11.79 -1.58 7.29
CA ARG A 74 11.50 -1.12 8.65
C ARG A 74 10.15 -0.43 8.78
N ARG A 75 9.57 0.01 7.67
CA ARG A 75 8.30 0.72 7.71
C ARG A 75 7.57 0.54 6.40
N ILE A 76 6.27 0.33 6.50
CA ILE A 76 5.39 0.20 5.33
C ILE A 76 4.17 1.05 5.60
N ARG A 77 3.86 1.97 4.68
CA ARG A 77 2.69 2.81 4.80
C ARG A 77 1.82 2.63 3.57
N LEU A 78 0.54 2.34 3.80
CA LEU A 78 -0.44 2.15 2.74
C LEU A 78 -1.60 3.11 2.95
N GLU A 79 -2.13 3.63 1.87
CA GLU A 79 -3.35 4.43 1.93
C GLU A 79 -4.31 3.95 0.85
N PHE A 80 -5.56 3.71 1.25
CA PHE A 80 -6.64 3.30 0.36
C PHE A 80 -7.76 4.33 0.47
N ARG A 81 -8.43 4.60 -0.64
CA ARG A 81 -9.56 5.53 -0.67
C ARG A 81 -10.72 4.93 -1.43
N GLU A 82 -11.93 5.12 -0.90
CA GLU A 82 -13.16 4.74 -1.55
C GLU A 82 -14.26 5.71 -1.13
N SER A 83 -14.72 6.55 -2.04
CA SER A 83 -15.71 7.56 -1.72
C SER A 83 -17.09 7.30 -2.32
N HIS A 84 -17.21 6.30 -3.18
CA HIS A 84 -18.46 6.10 -3.95
C HIS A 84 -19.25 4.87 -3.55
N ALA A 85 -18.60 3.83 -3.08
CA ALA A 85 -19.24 2.56 -2.78
C ALA A 85 -19.01 2.13 -1.34
N GLU A 86 -20.00 1.45 -0.78
CA GLU A 86 -19.79 0.76 0.48
C GLU A 86 -19.20 -0.61 0.15
N ARG A 87 -18.04 -0.91 0.71
CA ARG A 87 -17.41 -2.21 0.49
C ARG A 87 -16.46 -2.56 1.63
N SER A 88 -16.37 -3.85 1.91
CA SER A 88 -15.41 -4.36 2.88
C SER A 88 -14.26 -4.98 2.11
N GLN A 89 -13.06 -4.49 2.35
CA GLN A 89 -11.87 -5.03 1.72
C GLN A 89 -11.00 -5.74 2.74
N GLU A 90 -10.24 -6.70 2.25
CA GLU A 90 -9.19 -7.34 3.04
C GLU A 90 -7.91 -7.28 2.25
N PHE A 91 -6.81 -6.88 2.88
CA PHE A 91 -5.52 -7.02 2.22
C PHE A 91 -4.58 -7.86 3.08
N THR A 92 -3.62 -8.47 2.42
CA THR A 92 -2.56 -9.23 3.05
C THR A 92 -1.23 -8.70 2.54
N LEU A 93 -0.34 -8.40 3.47
CA LEU A 93 0.99 -7.93 3.16
C LEU A 93 1.97 -9.02 3.56
N SER A 94 2.83 -9.42 2.65
CA SER A 94 3.80 -10.49 2.86
C SER A 94 5.16 -10.09 2.36
N ALA A 95 6.20 -10.67 2.94
CA ALA A 95 7.57 -10.47 2.50
C ALA A 95 8.23 -11.80 2.20
N VAL A 96 9.12 -11.81 1.22
CA VAL A 96 9.94 -12.96 0.90
C VAL A 96 11.37 -12.67 1.33
N THR A 97 11.91 -13.53 2.16
CA THR A 97 13.28 -13.47 2.65
C THR A 97 13.92 -14.84 2.48
N ASN A 98 15.06 -14.91 1.82
CA ASN A 98 15.74 -16.18 1.57
C ASN A 98 14.83 -17.22 0.90
N GLY A 99 14.00 -16.76 -0.03
CA GLY A 99 13.10 -17.64 -0.76
C GLY A 99 11.86 -18.07 0.02
N GLN A 100 11.68 -17.61 1.25
CA GLN A 100 10.52 -17.98 2.06
C GLN A 100 9.58 -16.80 2.22
N LYS A 101 8.33 -17.02 1.87
CA LYS A 101 7.28 -16.02 1.99
C LYS A 101 6.67 -16.08 3.39
N ARG A 102 6.54 -14.92 4.01
CA ARG A 102 5.95 -14.81 5.33
C ARG A 102 4.94 -13.67 5.35
N GLU A 103 3.76 -13.94 5.90
CA GLU A 103 2.74 -12.91 6.06
C GLU A 103 3.17 -11.93 7.15
N ILE A 104 3.07 -10.63 6.85
CA ILE A 104 3.36 -9.57 7.81
C ILE A 104 2.08 -9.20 8.53
N VAL A 105 1.02 -8.92 7.78
CA VAL A 105 -0.25 -8.48 8.34
C VAL A 105 -1.39 -8.82 7.39
N ARG A 106 -2.57 -9.05 7.95
CA ARG A 106 -3.82 -9.21 7.24
C ARG A 106 -4.82 -8.26 7.89
N GLN A 107 -5.43 -7.39 7.10
CA GLN A 107 -6.25 -6.31 7.63
C GLN A 107 -7.55 -6.22 6.86
N GLN A 108 -8.66 -6.01 7.58
CA GLN A 108 -9.97 -5.78 6.99
C GLN A 108 -10.40 -4.35 7.28
N TRP A 109 -11.15 -3.77 6.35
CA TRP A 109 -11.67 -2.42 6.50
C TRP A 109 -12.97 -2.28 5.71
N THR A 110 -13.96 -1.61 6.29
CA THR A 110 -15.20 -1.33 5.60
C THR A 110 -15.25 0.16 5.25
N PHE A 111 -15.36 0.43 3.96
CA PHE A 111 -15.58 1.79 3.47
C PHE A 111 -17.07 2.08 3.41
N SER A 112 -17.44 3.30 3.71
CA SER A 112 -18.82 3.77 3.62
C SER A 112 -18.81 5.22 3.16
N PRO A 113 -19.59 5.57 2.12
CA PRO A 113 -19.61 6.93 1.61
C PRO A 113 -20.02 7.98 2.66
N ASN A 114 -20.80 7.57 3.64
CA ASN A 114 -21.24 8.46 4.70
C ASN A 114 -20.40 8.34 5.97
N GLY A 115 -19.34 7.57 5.93
CA GLY A 115 -18.50 7.32 7.09
C GLY A 115 -17.05 7.33 6.69
N SER A 116 -16.42 6.15 6.77
CA SER A 116 -15.00 6.04 6.49
C SER A 116 -14.74 5.86 5.00
N THR A 117 -14.06 6.82 4.39
CA THR A 117 -13.70 6.77 2.97
C THR A 117 -12.20 6.61 2.76
N ILE A 118 -11.42 6.64 3.83
CA ILE A 118 -9.96 6.55 3.78
C ILE A 118 -9.49 5.55 4.81
N GLU A 119 -8.63 4.63 4.38
CA GLU A 119 -7.92 3.74 5.28
C GLU A 119 -6.43 4.03 5.17
N VAL A 120 -5.77 4.35 6.28
CA VAL A 120 -4.32 4.53 6.33
C VAL A 120 -3.77 3.50 7.30
N GLU A 121 -2.81 2.71 6.81
CA GLU A 121 -2.12 1.72 7.64
C GLU A 121 -0.63 2.03 7.59
N ASP A 122 -0.01 2.09 8.76
CA ASP A 122 1.39 2.46 8.88
C ASP A 122 2.04 1.48 9.85
N TYR A 123 2.86 0.60 9.32
CA TYR A 123 3.44 -0.49 10.10
C TYR A 123 4.93 -0.27 10.31
N SER A 124 5.35 -0.37 11.57
CA SER A 124 6.74 -0.47 11.92
C SER A 124 7.10 -1.95 11.97
N VAL A 125 8.09 -2.35 11.22
CA VAL A 125 8.53 -3.74 11.13
C VAL A 125 10.04 -3.79 11.20
N ASN A 126 10.60 -4.98 11.27
CA ASN A 126 12.04 -5.15 11.24
C ASN A 126 12.33 -6.47 10.52
N ILE A 127 12.37 -6.39 9.20
CA ILE A 127 12.53 -7.57 8.36
C ILE A 127 13.82 -7.42 7.55
N PRO A 128 14.84 -8.23 7.83
CA PRO A 128 16.09 -8.14 7.07
C PRO A 128 15.99 -8.89 5.75
N GLY A 129 16.73 -8.43 4.77
CA GLY A 129 16.94 -9.20 3.54
C GLY A 129 15.70 -9.48 2.72
N VAL A 130 14.79 -8.52 2.61
CA VAL A 130 13.56 -8.69 1.84
C VAL A 130 13.86 -8.61 0.35
N SER A 131 13.53 -9.65 -0.38
CA SER A 131 13.67 -9.67 -1.83
C SER A 131 12.37 -9.28 -2.54
N ILE A 132 11.22 -9.60 -1.95
CA ILE A 132 9.91 -9.30 -2.53
C ILE A 132 8.98 -8.82 -1.42
N LEU A 133 8.26 -7.74 -1.70
CA LEU A 133 7.14 -7.30 -0.87
C LEU A 133 5.88 -7.50 -1.69
N GLU A 134 4.93 -8.25 -1.13
CA GLU A 134 3.71 -8.60 -1.85
C GLU A 134 2.48 -8.07 -1.12
N LEU A 135 1.59 -7.43 -1.86
CA LEU A 135 0.32 -6.94 -1.36
C LEU A 135 -0.79 -7.60 -2.17
N SER A 136 -1.65 -8.34 -1.49
CA SER A 136 -2.85 -8.93 -2.10
C SER A 136 -4.06 -8.20 -1.55
N ILE A 137 -4.95 -7.77 -2.43
CA ILE A 137 -6.13 -7.00 -2.06
C ILE A 137 -7.37 -7.72 -2.58
N ASP A 138 -8.26 -8.07 -1.65
CA ASP A 138 -9.61 -8.47 -1.97
C ASP A 138 -10.50 -7.23 -1.78
N PRO A 139 -10.91 -6.57 -2.85
CA PRO A 139 -11.56 -5.26 -2.74
C PRO A 139 -12.99 -5.32 -2.26
N GLY A 140 -13.64 -6.47 -2.34
CA GLY A 140 -15.03 -6.62 -1.90
C GLY A 140 -15.27 -8.03 -1.46
N ARG A 141 -15.25 -8.27 -0.14
CA ARG A 141 -15.45 -9.62 0.40
C ARG A 141 -16.82 -10.18 0.05
N HIS A 142 -17.79 -9.30 -0.19
CA HIS A 142 -19.16 -9.67 -0.52
C HIS A 142 -19.57 -9.19 -1.91
N ASP A 143 -18.65 -8.64 -2.68
CA ASP A 143 -18.91 -8.12 -4.01
C ASP A 143 -17.76 -8.46 -4.93
N LYS A 144 -17.95 -9.49 -5.73
CA LYS A 144 -16.89 -9.97 -6.63
C LYS A 144 -16.67 -9.08 -7.84
N GLN A 145 -17.50 -8.05 -8.01
CA GLN A 145 -17.34 -7.08 -9.10
C GLN A 145 -16.57 -5.85 -8.66
N ALA A 146 -16.24 -5.75 -7.38
CA ALA A 146 -15.47 -4.62 -6.88
C ALA A 146 -14.05 -4.63 -7.45
N HIS A 147 -13.54 -3.45 -7.74
CA HIS A 147 -12.18 -3.28 -8.25
C HIS A 147 -11.25 -2.83 -7.13
N ALA A 148 -10.03 -3.32 -7.16
CA ALA A 148 -9.02 -2.93 -6.19
C ALA A 148 -8.42 -1.58 -6.56
N SER A 149 -7.97 -0.85 -5.55
CA SER A 149 -7.25 0.40 -5.72
C SER A 149 -6.26 0.58 -4.58
N LEU A 150 -5.27 1.41 -4.81
CA LEU A 150 -4.28 1.76 -3.81
C LEU A 150 -3.87 3.21 -4.07
N GLN A 151 -4.20 4.07 -3.12
CA GLN A 151 -3.89 5.50 -3.27
C GLN A 151 -2.40 5.76 -3.18
N SER A 152 -1.74 5.14 -2.20
CA SER A 152 -0.30 5.29 -2.08
C SER A 152 0.33 4.14 -1.31
N ILE A 153 1.61 3.90 -1.62
CA ILE A 153 2.45 2.96 -0.89
C ILE A 153 3.83 3.60 -0.71
N ALA A 154 4.36 3.48 0.48
CA ALA A 154 5.70 3.93 0.79
C ALA A 154 6.38 2.90 1.70
N VAL A 155 7.65 2.66 1.47
CA VAL A 155 8.42 1.63 2.18
C VAL A 155 9.76 2.23 2.60
N ALA A 156 10.16 1.95 3.81
CA ALA A 156 11.46 2.39 4.34
C ALA A 156 12.17 1.27 5.09
#